data_8fdbd33bcd7c84d853ed4ea90b95c9d5
#
_entry.id   8fdbd33bcd7c84d853ed4ea90b95c9d5
#
_cell.length_a   1.000
_cell.length_b   1.000
_cell.length_c   1.000
_cell.angle_alpha   90.00
_cell.angle_beta   90.00
_cell.angle_gamma   90.00
#
_symmetry.space_group_name_H-M   'P 1'
#
loop_
_entity.id
_entity.type
_entity.pdbx_description
1 polymer ?
#
loop_
_entity_poly.entity_id
_entity_poly.type
_entity_poly.pdbx_seq_one_letter_code
_entity_poly.pdbx_strand_id
1 'polypeptide(L)'
;VTQPGYARNTALSVAYRDESGSAMTAAKEKVYAYAAKVPGYTGMQNVVIAIIANAKRHAGTTYWQSDGNPNYAIGTLASTFETTLVHELGGHAIGLLADEYTGGATIPAAQATALRNGQQKGYYLNLDLTNDLSAIRWREFIGQPGYDMVGAYEGGYQYAYGVWRPEQTSIMKQSSAPGAAFNAPSRALIVQRLLKAAGESYSFNAFLTKDVIPPTTKGTAYFGSGEESHTPPFLDGRPTGW
;
A
#
# COMPACT_ATOMS: atom_id res chain seq x y z
N VAL A 1 -13.07 13.90 -16.53
CA VAL A 1 -11.86 13.86 -15.74
C VAL A 1 -11.03 15.06 -16.04
N THR A 2 -10.55 15.67 -15.02
CA THR A 2 -9.94 16.97 -14.98
C THR A 2 -8.53 16.94 -15.51
N GLN A 3 -8.22 17.89 -16.37
CA GLN A 3 -6.84 18.30 -16.58
C GLN A 3 -6.29 18.86 -15.26
N PRO A 4 -4.98 18.68 -14.97
CA PRO A 4 -4.34 19.32 -13.82
C PRO A 4 -4.63 20.82 -13.78
N GLY A 5 -4.89 21.35 -12.60
CA GLY A 5 -5.24 22.76 -12.42
C GLY A 5 -6.72 23.11 -12.65
N TYR A 6 -7.56 22.21 -13.15
CA TYR A 6 -9.00 22.43 -13.30
C TYR A 6 -9.78 21.64 -12.23
N ALA A 7 -10.11 22.29 -11.12
CA ALA A 7 -11.11 21.79 -10.18
C ALA A 7 -12.50 21.90 -10.81
N ARG A 8 -13.03 20.79 -11.36
CA ARG A 8 -14.45 20.75 -11.73
C ARG A 8 -15.28 20.51 -10.48
N ASN A 9 -16.39 21.22 -10.35
CA ASN A 9 -17.35 20.98 -9.27
C ASN A 9 -18.13 19.69 -9.56
N THR A 10 -17.45 18.55 -9.38
CA THR A 10 -18.04 17.21 -9.48
C THR A 10 -18.40 16.69 -8.09
N ALA A 11 -19.08 15.54 -8.03
CA ALA A 11 -19.50 14.92 -6.78
C ALA A 11 -18.40 14.87 -5.71
N LEU A 12 -17.19 14.42 -6.06
CA LEU A 12 -16.07 14.28 -5.13
C LEU A 12 -14.91 15.25 -5.43
N SER A 13 -15.01 16.07 -6.48
CA SER A 13 -13.95 16.99 -6.93
C SER A 13 -12.60 16.30 -7.15
N VAL A 14 -12.62 15.07 -7.70
CA VAL A 14 -11.40 14.31 -7.99
C VAL A 14 -10.58 14.99 -9.07
N ALA A 15 -9.28 15.16 -8.84
CA ALA A 15 -8.34 15.76 -9.77
C ALA A 15 -6.94 15.16 -9.63
N TYR A 16 -6.10 15.27 -10.67
CA TYR A 16 -4.65 15.09 -10.54
C TYR A 16 -4.06 16.25 -9.75
N ARG A 17 -3.06 15.97 -8.90
CA ARG A 17 -2.39 17.01 -8.11
C ARG A 17 -1.47 17.88 -8.95
N ASP A 18 -0.86 17.30 -9.96
CA ASP A 18 0.06 17.97 -10.88
C ASP A 18 -0.07 17.43 -12.32
N GLU A 19 0.61 18.08 -13.27
CA GLU A 19 0.51 17.74 -14.70
C GLU A 19 1.21 16.44 -15.08
N SER A 20 2.25 16.05 -14.38
CA SER A 20 3.13 14.93 -14.71
C SER A 20 2.99 13.74 -13.78
N GLY A 21 2.50 13.97 -12.56
CA GLY A 21 2.46 12.97 -11.50
C GLY A 21 1.29 11.98 -11.60
N SER A 22 1.42 10.91 -10.84
CA SER A 22 0.40 9.88 -10.64
C SER A 22 -0.47 10.14 -9.40
N ALA A 23 -0.19 11.21 -8.64
CA ALA A 23 -0.96 11.56 -7.46
C ALA A 23 -2.31 12.19 -7.80
N MET A 24 -3.34 11.76 -7.08
CA MET A 24 -4.69 12.29 -7.18
C MET A 24 -5.16 12.90 -5.87
N THR A 25 -6.16 13.74 -5.94
CA THR A 25 -6.83 14.32 -4.77
C THR A 25 -8.35 14.25 -4.92
N ALA A 26 -9.06 14.29 -3.80
CA ALA A 26 -10.50 14.43 -3.72
C ALA A 26 -10.85 15.41 -2.60
N ALA A 27 -12.04 16.03 -2.67
CA ALA A 27 -12.52 16.86 -1.57
C ALA A 27 -12.95 15.96 -0.40
N LYS A 28 -12.14 15.90 0.66
CA LYS A 28 -12.31 15.02 1.82
C LYS A 28 -13.74 15.09 2.39
N GLU A 29 -14.27 16.28 2.56
CA GLU A 29 -15.61 16.54 3.11
C GLU A 29 -16.70 15.92 2.23
N LYS A 30 -16.54 16.02 0.91
CA LYS A 30 -17.49 15.41 -0.05
C LYS A 30 -17.41 13.89 -0.01
N VAL A 31 -16.20 13.32 0.10
CA VAL A 31 -16.01 11.86 0.19
C VAL A 31 -16.80 11.31 1.38
N TYR A 32 -16.66 11.89 2.55
CA TYR A 32 -17.36 11.42 3.74
C TYR A 32 -18.87 11.73 3.71
N ALA A 33 -19.28 12.87 3.15
CA ALA A 33 -20.69 13.17 2.96
C ALA A 33 -21.41 12.18 2.05
N TYR A 34 -20.69 11.62 1.05
CA TYR A 34 -21.24 10.54 0.21
C TYR A 34 -21.20 9.18 0.93
N ALA A 35 -20.14 8.85 1.63
CA ALA A 35 -20.03 7.61 2.39
C ALA A 35 -21.15 7.50 3.45
N ALA A 36 -21.49 8.60 4.11
CA ALA A 36 -22.55 8.65 5.11
C ALA A 36 -23.97 8.38 4.55
N LYS A 37 -24.15 8.38 3.21
CA LYS A 37 -25.43 8.06 2.57
C LYS A 37 -25.62 6.57 2.29
N VAL A 38 -24.61 5.75 2.52
CA VAL A 38 -24.70 4.30 2.30
C VAL A 38 -25.67 3.70 3.32
N PRO A 39 -26.72 2.99 2.88
CA PRO A 39 -27.66 2.33 3.78
C PRO A 39 -26.93 1.37 4.74
N GLY A 40 -27.27 1.42 6.02
CA GLY A 40 -26.62 0.61 7.05
C GLY A 40 -25.26 1.10 7.50
N TYR A 41 -24.80 2.25 7.00
CA TYR A 41 -23.58 2.88 7.47
C TYR A 41 -23.80 3.43 8.91
N THR A 42 -23.24 2.72 9.88
CA THR A 42 -23.42 3.03 11.30
C THR A 42 -22.23 3.74 11.93
N GLY A 43 -21.20 4.02 11.15
CA GLY A 43 -20.00 4.72 11.63
C GLY A 43 -18.77 4.44 10.78
N MET A 44 -17.69 5.13 11.14
CA MET A 44 -16.44 5.17 10.38
C MET A 44 -15.51 3.96 10.62
N GLN A 45 -15.82 3.15 11.64
CA GLN A 45 -14.97 2.01 12.02
C GLN A 45 -15.10 0.88 10.99
N ASN A 46 -13.96 0.28 10.65
CA ASN A 46 -13.89 -0.87 9.73
C ASN A 46 -14.40 -0.59 8.30
N VAL A 47 -14.41 0.67 7.89
CA VAL A 47 -14.77 1.11 6.54
C VAL A 47 -13.52 1.59 5.81
N VAL A 48 -13.40 1.24 4.55
CA VAL A 48 -12.42 1.79 3.60
C VAL A 48 -13.18 2.24 2.36
N ILE A 49 -12.82 3.39 1.81
CA ILE A 49 -13.54 3.98 0.69
C ILE A 49 -12.67 3.84 -0.57
N ALA A 50 -13.23 3.24 -1.62
CA ALA A 50 -12.63 3.22 -2.95
C ALA A 50 -13.27 4.29 -3.83
N ILE A 51 -12.46 5.14 -4.43
CA ILE A 51 -12.87 6.18 -5.38
C ILE A 51 -12.32 5.81 -6.75
N ILE A 52 -13.21 5.60 -7.71
CA ILE A 52 -12.83 5.27 -9.08
C ILE A 52 -13.03 6.51 -9.95
N ALA A 53 -11.91 7.07 -10.40
CA ALA A 53 -11.90 8.23 -11.28
C ALA A 53 -11.99 7.78 -12.75
N ASN A 54 -12.96 8.28 -13.50
CA ASN A 54 -13.09 8.03 -14.93
C ASN A 54 -12.01 8.78 -15.71
N ALA A 55 -10.78 8.29 -15.63
CA ALA A 55 -9.58 8.79 -16.31
C ALA A 55 -8.79 7.63 -16.90
N LYS A 56 -8.14 7.87 -18.04
CA LYS A 56 -7.33 6.87 -18.74
C LYS A 56 -5.84 6.97 -18.38
N ARG A 57 -5.37 8.10 -17.85
CA ARG A 57 -3.99 8.26 -17.40
C ARG A 57 -3.84 7.48 -16.08
N HIS A 58 -2.82 6.64 -16.00
CA HIS A 58 -2.48 5.91 -14.80
C HIS A 58 -2.30 6.85 -13.60
N ALA A 59 -2.98 6.55 -12.51
CA ALA A 59 -2.79 7.18 -11.22
C ALA A 59 -3.45 6.36 -10.11
N GLY A 60 -2.80 6.34 -8.96
CA GLY A 60 -3.31 5.79 -7.71
C GLY A 60 -2.86 6.67 -6.54
N THR A 61 -3.66 6.76 -5.50
CA THR A 61 -3.29 7.50 -4.29
C THR A 61 -4.15 7.08 -3.13
N THR A 62 -3.55 6.77 -2.01
CA THR A 62 -4.24 6.46 -0.77
C THR A 62 -4.09 7.58 0.25
N TYR A 63 -5.15 7.85 0.97
CA TYR A 63 -5.20 8.80 2.08
C TYR A 63 -5.51 8.06 3.38
N TRP A 64 -4.56 8.07 4.29
CA TRP A 64 -4.73 7.59 5.65
C TRP A 64 -5.23 8.72 6.55
N GLN A 65 -6.02 8.33 7.53
CA GLN A 65 -6.61 9.27 8.48
C GLN A 65 -6.25 8.89 9.91
N SER A 66 -5.77 9.83 10.69
CA SER A 66 -5.47 9.64 12.12
C SER A 66 -6.63 10.07 13.02
N ASP A 67 -7.63 10.76 12.45
CA ASP A 67 -8.79 11.35 13.15
C ASP A 67 -9.97 10.37 13.35
N GLY A 68 -9.77 9.08 13.03
CA GLY A 68 -10.80 8.04 13.11
C GLY A 68 -11.73 7.98 11.88
N ASN A 69 -11.55 8.86 10.90
CA ASN A 69 -12.25 8.74 9.62
C ASN A 69 -11.71 7.56 8.80
N PRO A 70 -12.51 6.98 7.87
CA PRO A 70 -12.04 5.93 6.98
C PRO A 70 -10.86 6.37 6.12
N ASN A 71 -9.92 5.46 5.90
CA ASN A 71 -8.97 5.60 4.82
C ASN A 71 -9.71 5.56 3.48
N TYR A 72 -9.20 6.27 2.48
CA TYR A 72 -9.74 6.15 1.13
C TYR A 72 -8.62 6.07 0.09
N ALA A 73 -8.88 5.26 -0.94
CA ALA A 73 -8.00 5.07 -2.07
C ALA A 73 -8.67 5.61 -3.34
N ILE A 74 -7.90 6.26 -4.19
CA ILE A 74 -8.33 6.78 -5.50
C ILE A 74 -7.56 6.01 -6.57
N GLY A 75 -8.27 5.44 -7.54
CA GLY A 75 -7.68 4.80 -8.71
C GLY A 75 -8.33 5.30 -10.00
N THR A 76 -7.62 5.23 -11.12
CA THR A 76 -8.12 5.61 -12.45
C THR A 76 -8.45 4.38 -13.28
N LEU A 77 -9.33 4.51 -14.27
CA LEU A 77 -9.65 3.48 -15.27
C LEU A 77 -8.57 3.38 -16.36
N ALA A 78 -7.31 3.38 -15.96
CA ALA A 78 -6.17 3.08 -16.83
C ALA A 78 -6.09 1.57 -17.14
N SER A 79 -5.23 1.15 -18.04
CA SER A 79 -5.00 -0.29 -18.34
C SER A 79 -4.50 -1.08 -17.12
N THR A 80 -3.91 -0.40 -16.15
CA THR A 80 -3.41 -0.96 -14.88
C THR A 80 -4.44 -0.87 -13.74
N PHE A 81 -5.71 -0.57 -14.02
CA PHE A 81 -6.74 -0.28 -13.01
C PHE A 81 -6.79 -1.33 -11.90
N GLU A 82 -6.88 -2.61 -12.27
CA GLU A 82 -7.07 -3.69 -11.29
C GLU A 82 -5.89 -3.78 -10.33
N THR A 83 -4.67 -3.79 -10.85
CA THR A 83 -3.45 -3.90 -10.02
C THR A 83 -3.22 -2.62 -9.21
N THR A 84 -3.49 -1.45 -9.78
CA THR A 84 -3.43 -0.17 -9.06
C THR A 84 -4.43 -0.14 -7.91
N LEU A 85 -5.67 -0.57 -8.15
CA LEU A 85 -6.68 -0.59 -7.09
C LEU A 85 -6.33 -1.59 -5.97
N VAL A 86 -5.80 -2.76 -6.32
CA VAL A 86 -5.33 -3.75 -5.33
C VAL A 86 -4.17 -3.18 -4.51
N HIS A 87 -3.21 -2.49 -5.14
CA HIS A 87 -2.10 -1.82 -4.47
C HIS A 87 -2.60 -0.74 -3.49
N GLU A 88 -3.42 0.20 -3.98
CA GLU A 88 -3.90 1.34 -3.20
C GLU A 88 -4.90 0.93 -2.10
N LEU A 89 -5.93 0.18 -2.48
CA LEU A 89 -6.98 -0.21 -1.54
C LEU A 89 -6.52 -1.33 -0.62
N GLY A 90 -6.01 -2.42 -1.19
CA GLY A 90 -5.58 -3.60 -0.43
C GLY A 90 -4.31 -3.36 0.37
N GLY A 91 -3.28 -2.82 -0.30
CA GLY A 91 -1.97 -2.57 0.30
C GLY A 91 -1.99 -1.40 1.28
N HIS A 92 -2.29 -0.21 0.78
CA HIS A 92 -2.22 0.97 1.63
C HIS A 92 -3.45 1.15 2.52
N ALA A 93 -4.65 1.18 1.97
CA ALA A 93 -5.82 1.58 2.76
C ALA A 93 -6.24 0.52 3.79
N ILE A 94 -6.18 -0.76 3.46
CA ILE A 94 -6.49 -1.88 4.36
C ILE A 94 -5.24 -2.34 5.11
N GLY A 95 -4.18 -2.69 4.38
CA GLY A 95 -2.96 -3.28 4.95
C GLY A 95 -2.09 -2.29 5.72
N LEU A 96 -2.24 -0.98 5.53
CA LEU A 96 -1.34 0.08 6.01
C LEU A 96 0.11 -0.19 5.64
N LEU A 97 0.32 -0.84 4.50
CA LEU A 97 1.64 -1.19 3.99
C LEU A 97 2.35 0.06 3.43
N ALA A 98 3.67 0.04 3.48
CA ALA A 98 4.50 1.00 2.76
C ALA A 98 4.70 0.55 1.31
N ASP A 99 5.08 1.52 0.46
CA ASP A 99 5.68 1.19 -0.83
C ASP A 99 7.03 0.51 -0.65
N GLU A 100 7.28 -0.50 -1.46
CA GLU A 100 8.55 -1.23 -1.50
C GLU A 100 9.45 -0.74 -2.66
N TYR A 101 9.09 0.38 -3.31
CA TYR A 101 9.91 1.01 -4.34
C TYR A 101 11.29 1.38 -3.80
N THR A 102 12.30 1.24 -4.68
CA THR A 102 13.69 1.54 -4.36
C THR A 102 14.14 2.79 -5.13
N GLY A 103 14.59 3.79 -4.41
CA GLY A 103 15.27 4.95 -5.00
C GLY A 103 16.78 4.75 -5.05
N GLY A 104 17.54 5.84 -5.27
CA GLY A 104 19.00 5.80 -5.39
C GLY A 104 19.79 6.16 -4.14
N ALA A 105 19.15 6.45 -3.02
CA ALA A 105 19.81 6.98 -1.82
C ALA A 105 19.72 6.05 -0.60
N THR A 106 20.56 6.30 0.40
CA THR A 106 20.41 5.70 1.73
C THR A 106 19.34 6.46 2.52
N ILE A 107 18.54 5.74 3.30
CA ILE A 107 17.51 6.37 4.13
C ILE A 107 18.15 7.34 5.15
N PRO A 108 17.72 8.62 5.19
CA PRO A 108 18.20 9.56 6.21
C PRO A 108 17.72 9.16 7.62
N ALA A 109 18.50 9.49 8.64
CA ALA A 109 18.18 9.17 10.03
C ALA A 109 16.79 9.68 10.47
N ALA A 110 16.39 10.86 10.00
CA ALA A 110 15.06 11.42 10.28
C ALA A 110 13.94 10.56 9.70
N GLN A 111 14.09 10.06 8.47
CA GLN A 111 13.14 9.19 7.80
C GLN A 111 13.12 7.79 8.43
N ALA A 112 14.27 7.24 8.82
CA ALA A 112 14.34 5.99 9.57
C ALA A 112 13.59 6.10 10.92
N THR A 113 13.70 7.25 11.58
CA THR A 113 12.95 7.54 12.81
C THR A 113 11.45 7.65 12.53
N ALA A 114 11.06 8.34 11.47
CA ALA A 114 9.65 8.45 11.07
C ALA A 114 9.04 7.06 10.74
N LEU A 115 9.79 6.22 10.02
CA LEU A 115 9.40 4.83 9.74
C LEU A 115 9.17 4.04 11.04
N ARG A 116 10.11 4.09 12.01
CA ARG A 116 9.93 3.43 13.32
C ARG A 116 8.71 3.94 14.07
N ASN A 117 8.50 5.24 14.10
CA ASN A 117 7.34 5.85 14.77
C ASN A 117 6.03 5.42 14.10
N GLY A 118 6.00 5.30 12.78
CA GLY A 118 4.88 4.73 12.04
C GLY A 118 4.63 3.27 12.42
N GLN A 119 5.70 2.48 12.50
CA GLN A 119 5.62 1.06 12.86
C GLN A 119 5.07 0.83 14.27
N GLN A 120 5.39 1.69 15.23
CA GLN A 120 4.80 1.65 16.58
C GLN A 120 3.28 1.89 16.56
N LYS A 121 2.79 2.63 15.57
CA LYS A 121 1.36 2.88 15.34
C LYS A 121 0.69 1.84 14.43
N GLY A 122 1.46 0.86 13.95
CA GLY A 122 0.98 -0.21 13.09
C GLY A 122 1.04 0.06 11.59
N TYR A 123 1.65 1.13 11.13
CA TYR A 123 1.92 1.41 9.70
C TYR A 123 3.23 0.75 9.27
N TYR A 124 3.42 0.54 7.96
CA TYR A 124 4.70 0.16 7.35
C TYR A 124 5.30 -1.16 7.84
N LEU A 125 4.48 -2.08 8.36
CA LEU A 125 4.98 -3.31 8.96
C LEU A 125 5.55 -4.32 7.94
N ASN A 126 5.38 -4.06 6.64
CA ASN A 126 6.02 -4.80 5.55
C ASN A 126 7.47 -4.35 5.26
N LEU A 127 8.00 -3.38 6.01
CA LEU A 127 9.39 -2.94 5.92
C LEU A 127 10.10 -3.06 7.26
N ASP A 128 11.43 -3.15 7.23
CA ASP A 128 12.27 -3.12 8.43
C ASP A 128 13.54 -2.29 8.19
N LEU A 129 14.20 -1.92 9.27
CA LEU A 129 15.49 -1.22 9.31
C LEU A 129 16.64 -2.14 9.72
N THR A 130 16.41 -3.46 9.74
CA THR A 130 17.42 -4.49 9.98
C THR A 130 17.30 -5.62 8.96
N ASN A 131 18.41 -6.23 8.62
CA ASN A 131 18.50 -7.46 7.83
C ASN A 131 18.77 -8.70 8.68
N ASP A 132 18.82 -8.57 9.99
CA ASP A 132 18.96 -9.70 10.89
C ASP A 132 17.69 -10.55 10.84
N LEU A 133 17.78 -11.71 10.21
CA LEU A 133 16.65 -12.63 10.02
C LEU A 133 16.05 -13.13 11.34
N SER A 134 16.80 -13.07 12.45
CA SER A 134 16.29 -13.45 13.78
C SER A 134 15.48 -12.33 14.44
N ALA A 135 15.70 -11.08 14.04
CA ALA A 135 15.07 -9.88 14.61
C ALA A 135 14.03 -9.23 13.71
N ILE A 136 14.10 -9.51 12.39
CA ILE A 136 13.25 -8.87 11.38
C ILE A 136 11.75 -9.12 11.64
N ARG A 137 10.89 -8.19 11.26
CA ARG A 137 9.46 -8.22 11.61
C ARG A 137 8.73 -9.47 11.13
N TRP A 138 9.13 -10.00 9.99
CA TRP A 138 8.54 -11.22 9.40
C TRP A 138 9.37 -12.48 9.66
N ARG A 139 10.17 -12.50 10.73
CA ARG A 139 11.04 -13.66 11.08
C ARG A 139 10.30 -14.98 11.21
N GLU A 140 9.00 -14.95 11.51
CA GLU A 140 8.18 -16.15 11.62
C GLU A 140 7.99 -16.90 10.29
N PHE A 141 8.21 -16.22 9.16
CA PHE A 141 8.20 -16.84 7.83
C PHE A 141 9.55 -17.47 7.46
N ILE A 142 10.64 -17.09 8.11
CA ILE A 142 11.98 -17.58 7.75
C ILE A 142 12.08 -19.09 8.04
N GLY A 143 12.39 -19.85 6.99
CA GLY A 143 12.47 -21.31 7.07
C GLY A 143 11.12 -22.05 7.05
N GLN A 144 10.01 -21.36 6.84
CA GLN A 144 8.72 -22.02 6.67
C GLN A 144 8.64 -22.70 5.30
N PRO A 145 8.20 -23.97 5.21
CA PRO A 145 8.04 -24.67 3.96
C PRO A 145 7.10 -23.93 3.00
N GLY A 146 7.53 -23.74 1.76
CA GLY A 146 6.78 -23.02 0.72
C GLY A 146 6.93 -21.50 0.74
N TYR A 147 7.68 -20.94 1.70
CA TYR A 147 7.99 -19.51 1.81
C TYR A 147 9.47 -19.19 1.63
N ASP A 148 10.18 -20.03 0.87
CA ASP A 148 11.63 -19.94 0.65
C ASP A 148 12.09 -18.62 0.01
N MET A 149 11.17 -17.86 -0.58
CA MET A 149 11.43 -16.55 -1.15
C MET A 149 11.43 -15.42 -0.12
N VAL A 150 10.92 -15.69 1.09
CA VAL A 150 10.90 -14.68 2.16
C VAL A 150 12.29 -14.58 2.78
N GLY A 151 12.84 -13.38 2.78
CA GLY A 151 14.17 -13.08 3.31
C GLY A 151 14.28 -11.63 3.74
N ALA A 152 15.44 -11.04 3.54
CA ALA A 152 15.71 -9.62 3.75
C ALA A 152 16.33 -9.04 2.48
N TYR A 153 15.55 -8.32 1.70
CA TYR A 153 15.98 -7.69 0.45
C TYR A 153 16.14 -6.20 0.67
N GLU A 154 17.33 -5.67 0.44
CA GLU A 154 17.59 -4.26 0.65
C GLU A 154 16.85 -3.39 -0.37
N GLY A 155 16.40 -2.24 0.08
CA GLY A 155 15.62 -1.26 -0.66
C GLY A 155 14.13 -1.31 -0.32
N GLY A 156 13.50 -0.15 -0.30
CA GLY A 156 12.10 0.10 0.04
C GLY A 156 11.91 1.52 0.56
N TYR A 157 10.66 1.94 0.74
CA TYR A 157 10.35 3.28 1.27
C TYR A 157 11.00 4.41 0.47
N GLN A 158 11.13 4.23 -0.85
CA GLN A 158 11.81 5.14 -1.79
C GLN A 158 13.35 5.22 -1.63
N TYR A 159 13.98 4.31 -0.87
CA TYR A 159 15.42 4.29 -0.65
C TYR A 159 16.06 3.00 -1.16
N ALA A 160 17.27 3.10 -1.69
CA ALA A 160 18.05 1.95 -2.14
C ALA A 160 18.68 1.19 -0.98
N TYR A 161 19.07 1.91 0.11
CA TYR A 161 19.87 1.37 1.20
C TYR A 161 19.31 1.71 2.57
N GLY A 162 19.50 0.77 3.51
CA GLY A 162 19.15 0.96 4.92
C GLY A 162 17.69 0.65 5.25
N VAL A 163 16.92 0.14 4.30
CA VAL A 163 15.56 -0.38 4.48
C VAL A 163 15.48 -1.75 3.81
N TRP A 164 14.79 -2.67 4.44
CA TRP A 164 14.62 -4.04 3.93
C TRP A 164 13.14 -4.37 3.76
N ARG A 165 12.85 -5.20 2.73
CA ARG A 165 11.53 -5.74 2.39
C ARG A 165 11.58 -7.27 2.39
N PRO A 166 10.41 -7.96 2.50
CA PRO A 166 10.40 -9.41 2.72
C PRO A 166 10.71 -10.26 1.49
N GLU A 167 10.37 -9.77 0.30
CA GLU A 167 10.59 -10.51 -0.95
C GLU A 167 11.21 -9.60 -2.01
N GLN A 168 11.81 -10.20 -3.02
CA GLN A 168 12.47 -9.44 -4.10
C GLN A 168 11.49 -8.58 -4.88
N THR A 169 10.28 -9.09 -5.11
CA THR A 169 9.20 -8.43 -5.84
C THR A 169 7.87 -8.56 -5.10
N SER A 170 6.99 -7.61 -5.30
CA SER A 170 5.61 -7.64 -4.80
C SER A 170 4.78 -6.59 -5.54
N ILE A 171 3.47 -6.61 -5.38
CA ILE A 171 2.60 -5.55 -5.90
C ILE A 171 2.91 -4.18 -5.24
N MET A 172 3.44 -4.17 -4.00
CA MET A 172 3.86 -2.94 -3.32
C MET A 172 5.18 -2.38 -3.87
N LYS A 173 5.92 -3.17 -4.66
CA LYS A 173 7.14 -2.75 -5.36
C LYS A 173 6.89 -2.45 -6.83
N GLN A 174 6.01 -3.17 -7.48
CA GLN A 174 5.77 -3.07 -8.91
C GLN A 174 4.33 -3.49 -9.24
N SER A 175 3.39 -2.57 -9.11
CA SER A 175 1.97 -2.85 -9.31
C SER A 175 1.61 -3.17 -10.76
N SER A 176 2.37 -2.66 -11.72
CA SER A 176 2.15 -2.89 -13.16
C SER A 176 2.70 -4.21 -13.69
N ALA A 177 3.46 -4.96 -12.89
CA ALA A 177 4.02 -6.24 -13.33
C ALA A 177 2.91 -7.28 -13.55
N PRO A 178 2.94 -8.05 -14.66
CA PRO A 178 1.98 -9.13 -14.88
C PRO A 178 2.02 -10.14 -13.73
N GLY A 179 0.85 -10.44 -13.14
CA GLY A 179 0.75 -11.35 -12.00
C GLY A 179 1.27 -10.78 -10.68
N ALA A 180 1.44 -9.46 -10.58
CA ALA A 180 1.85 -8.82 -9.34
C ALA A 180 0.89 -9.17 -8.19
N ALA A 181 1.44 -9.67 -7.09
CA ALA A 181 0.71 -10.08 -5.90
C ALA A 181 1.40 -9.53 -4.65
N PHE A 182 0.68 -9.48 -3.54
CA PHE A 182 1.31 -9.21 -2.25
C PHE A 182 2.29 -10.31 -1.87
N ASN A 183 3.44 -9.95 -1.33
CA ASN A 183 4.34 -10.91 -0.71
C ASN A 183 3.68 -11.55 0.54
N ALA A 184 4.22 -12.67 1.00
CA ALA A 184 3.59 -13.45 2.07
C ALA A 184 3.41 -12.67 3.38
N PRO A 185 4.41 -11.94 3.91
CA PRO A 185 4.22 -11.10 5.09
C PRO A 185 3.16 -10.00 4.90
N SER A 186 3.07 -9.40 3.72
CA SER A 186 2.04 -8.41 3.41
C SER A 186 0.63 -9.02 3.41
N ARG A 187 0.45 -10.24 2.85
CA ARG A 187 -0.82 -10.98 2.93
C ARG A 187 -1.22 -11.27 4.38
N ALA A 188 -0.26 -11.72 5.21
CA ALA A 188 -0.50 -11.96 6.62
C ALA A 188 -0.96 -10.69 7.37
N LEU A 189 -0.31 -9.55 7.11
CA LEU A 189 -0.69 -8.26 7.69
C LEU A 189 -2.10 -7.83 7.29
N ILE A 190 -2.47 -8.00 6.01
CA ILE A 190 -3.82 -7.69 5.52
C ILE A 190 -4.85 -8.60 6.22
N VAL A 191 -4.60 -9.91 6.26
CA VAL A 191 -5.49 -10.88 6.93
C VAL A 191 -5.63 -10.56 8.42
N GLN A 192 -4.54 -10.26 9.11
CA GLN A 192 -4.59 -9.87 10.52
C GLN A 192 -5.49 -8.66 10.76
N ARG A 193 -5.45 -7.65 9.88
CA ARG A 193 -6.30 -6.46 9.98
C ARG A 193 -7.76 -6.75 9.70
N LEU A 194 -8.04 -7.56 8.68
CA LEU A 194 -9.40 -7.95 8.34
C LEU A 194 -10.03 -8.76 9.47
N LEU A 195 -9.31 -9.73 10.05
CA LEU A 195 -9.78 -10.49 11.19
C LEU A 195 -10.02 -9.59 12.42
N LYS A 196 -9.09 -8.68 12.72
CA LYS A 196 -9.28 -7.70 13.79
C LYS A 196 -10.53 -6.84 13.57
N ALA A 197 -10.78 -6.39 12.35
CA ALA A 197 -11.97 -5.62 12.00
C ALA A 197 -13.25 -6.45 12.16
N ALA A 198 -13.18 -7.75 11.90
CA ALA A 198 -14.28 -8.70 12.12
C ALA A 198 -14.46 -9.12 13.59
N GLY A 199 -13.60 -8.67 14.50
CA GLY A 199 -13.60 -9.12 15.90
C GLY A 199 -13.03 -10.52 16.10
N GLU A 200 -12.28 -11.03 15.12
CA GLU A 200 -11.67 -12.36 15.15
C GLU A 200 -10.18 -12.31 15.50
N SER A 201 -9.68 -13.44 16.03
CA SER A 201 -8.27 -13.58 16.39
C SER A 201 -7.44 -14.06 15.20
N TYR A 202 -6.27 -13.44 15.01
CA TYR A 202 -5.28 -13.91 14.07
C TYR A 202 -4.41 -15.00 14.69
N SER A 203 -4.07 -16.01 13.89
CA SER A 203 -3.07 -17.03 14.22
C SER A 203 -2.19 -17.27 12.99
N PHE A 204 -0.87 -17.22 13.18
CA PHE A 204 0.09 -17.48 12.09
C PHE A 204 -0.08 -18.88 11.51
N ASN A 205 -0.26 -19.91 12.36
CA ASN A 205 -0.49 -21.27 11.88
C ASN A 205 -1.78 -21.40 11.06
N ALA A 206 -2.86 -20.72 11.49
CA ALA A 206 -4.09 -20.69 10.71
C ALA A 206 -3.93 -19.92 9.39
N PHE A 207 -3.12 -18.89 9.37
CA PHE A 207 -2.74 -18.20 8.12
C PHE A 207 -2.01 -19.15 7.18
N LEU A 208 -0.95 -19.84 7.64
CA LEU A 208 -0.17 -20.76 6.79
C LEU A 208 -1.02 -21.88 6.16
N THR A 209 -2.05 -22.36 6.86
CA THR A 209 -2.94 -23.40 6.32
C THR A 209 -3.95 -22.92 5.29
N LYS A 210 -4.21 -21.60 5.23
CA LYS A 210 -5.21 -20.99 4.35
C LYS A 210 -4.60 -20.12 3.27
N ASP A 211 -3.32 -19.74 3.40
CA ASP A 211 -2.67 -18.86 2.44
C ASP A 211 -2.51 -19.58 1.09
N VAL A 212 -3.02 -18.94 0.06
CA VAL A 212 -2.79 -19.39 -1.31
C VAL A 212 -1.54 -18.69 -1.81
N ILE A 213 -0.43 -19.45 -1.84
CA ILE A 213 0.84 -18.93 -2.34
C ILE A 213 0.69 -18.71 -3.85
N PRO A 214 0.81 -17.47 -4.35
CA PRO A 214 0.74 -17.21 -5.77
C PRO A 214 1.81 -18.02 -6.49
N PRO A 215 1.54 -18.55 -7.70
CA PRO A 215 2.56 -19.23 -8.47
C PRO A 215 3.74 -18.29 -8.66
N THR A 216 4.87 -18.66 -8.08
CA THR A 216 6.10 -17.91 -8.26
C THR A 216 6.51 -18.03 -9.71
N THR A 217 6.51 -16.93 -10.43
CA THR A 217 7.31 -16.82 -11.64
C THR A 217 8.78 -16.91 -11.22
N LYS A 218 9.27 -18.15 -11.09
CA LYS A 218 10.70 -18.41 -10.87
C LYS A 218 11.44 -17.67 -11.99
N GLY A 219 12.12 -16.60 -11.64
CA GLY A 219 13.34 -16.20 -12.32
C GLY A 219 13.25 -15.41 -13.60
N THR A 220 12.19 -14.67 -13.86
CA THR A 220 12.32 -13.50 -14.72
C THR A 220 12.24 -12.26 -13.84
N ALA A 221 13.42 -11.80 -13.39
CA ALA A 221 13.54 -10.41 -13.01
C ALA A 221 13.10 -9.60 -14.22
N TYR A 222 11.86 -9.10 -14.20
CA TYR A 222 11.38 -8.18 -15.20
C TYR A 222 12.12 -6.87 -14.95
N PHE A 223 13.26 -6.69 -15.62
CA PHE A 223 13.93 -5.42 -15.74
C PHE A 223 13.19 -4.57 -16.77
N GLY A 224 11.92 -4.30 -16.52
CA GLY A 224 11.19 -3.26 -17.21
C GLY A 224 11.81 -1.92 -16.81
N SER A 225 12.38 -1.23 -17.77
CA SER A 225 12.85 0.13 -17.63
C SER A 225 11.64 1.04 -17.35
N GLY A 226 11.40 1.34 -16.10
CA GLY A 226 10.34 2.21 -15.63
C GLY A 226 9.65 1.64 -14.40
N GLU A 227 10.22 1.86 -13.23
CA GLU A 227 9.41 1.82 -12.00
C GLU A 227 8.34 2.90 -12.18
N GLU A 228 7.08 2.50 -12.38
CA GLU A 228 5.97 3.43 -12.24
C GLU A 228 5.96 3.86 -10.78
N SER A 229 6.55 5.02 -10.50
CA SER A 229 6.54 5.56 -9.16
C SER A 229 5.12 5.99 -8.81
N HIS A 230 4.49 5.25 -7.93
CA HIS A 230 3.29 5.73 -7.25
C HIS A 230 3.71 6.77 -6.21
N THR A 231 2.83 7.70 -5.97
CA THR A 231 3.03 8.62 -4.86
C THR A 231 2.76 7.86 -3.56
N PRO A 232 3.65 7.93 -2.55
CA PRO A 232 3.41 7.32 -1.26
C PRO A 232 2.06 7.75 -0.66
N PRO A 233 1.42 6.92 0.16
CA PRO A 233 0.15 7.27 0.77
C PRO A 233 0.26 8.55 1.60
N PHE A 234 -0.81 9.30 1.66
CA PHE A 234 -0.91 10.53 2.43
C PHE A 234 -1.49 10.24 3.82
N LEU A 235 -0.82 10.68 4.88
CA LEU A 235 -1.37 10.70 6.23
C LEU A 235 -1.84 12.11 6.55
N ASP A 236 -3.14 12.27 6.84
CA ASP A 236 -3.78 13.56 7.10
C ASP A 236 -3.43 14.64 6.06
N GLY A 237 -3.41 14.24 4.79
CA GLY A 237 -3.15 15.12 3.66
C GLY A 237 -1.66 15.44 3.40
N ARG A 238 -0.73 14.83 4.15
CA ARG A 238 0.72 14.96 3.93
C ARG A 238 1.29 13.67 3.35
N PRO A 239 2.19 13.73 2.34
CA PRO A 239 2.86 12.54 1.84
C PRO A 239 3.62 11.86 2.97
N THR A 240 3.58 10.52 2.98
CA THR A 240 4.39 9.71 3.89
C THR A 240 5.65 9.28 3.16
N GLY A 241 6.81 9.39 3.82
CA GLY A 241 8.06 8.95 3.22
C GLY A 241 8.90 10.05 2.51
N TRP A 242 8.58 11.34 2.74
CA TRP A 242 9.38 12.47 2.23
C TRP A 242 10.10 13.17 3.37
#